data_6f65af486d23990d0a790b3675d80784
#
_entry.id   6f65af486d23990d0a790b3675d80784
#
_cell.length_a   1.000
_cell.length_b   1.000
_cell.length_c   1.000
_cell.angle_alpha   90.00
_cell.angle_beta   90.00
_cell.angle_gamma   90.00
#
_symmetry.space_group_name_H-M   'P 1'
#
loop_
_entity.id
_entity.type
_entity.pdbx_description
1 polymer ?
#
loop_
_entity_poly.entity_id
_entity_poly.type
_entity_poly.pdbx_seq_one_letter_code
_entity_poly.pdbx_strand_id
1 'polypeptide(L)'
;MGRTLVTTPFVGELGWEIFSWQPLIRSLAISEPWDKIIVYTRPGRSLLYPWAEVRDNPPGPDHEPECLLWHDFDKTKTAEFNAMTSIVTESAKAEFGPDAAIFSIASLDRFNYPFYERGSPDLLKIPVIDNDNQPLIVLCVRDRPMSNYRNWPIQKWRDLAEKLPGNVKVVGKVQNKCAWEDVFANSDNRINLDVNETTIDDLIHLFSVTDLAIGGSTGTLHLASRCACDHLVWGGEKEVHRYAETNWFGARHKVMEVGWDPEVVEVIETAKEMQA
;
A
#
# COMPACT_ATOMS: atom_id res chain seq x y z
N MET A 1 23.09 27.52 -6.10
CA MET A 1 22.00 26.83 -5.42
C MET A 1 22.28 25.33 -5.49
N GLY A 2 21.93 24.58 -4.46
CA GLY A 2 22.09 23.12 -4.45
C GLY A 2 21.19 22.41 -5.46
N ARG A 3 21.52 21.17 -5.83
CA ARG A 3 20.70 20.35 -6.74
C ARG A 3 19.48 19.81 -5.99
N THR A 4 18.29 20.14 -6.44
CA THR A 4 17.05 19.69 -5.80
C THR A 4 16.29 18.73 -6.74
N LEU A 5 15.92 17.55 -6.22
CA LEU A 5 14.97 16.63 -6.86
C LEU A 5 13.57 16.88 -6.29
N VAL A 6 12.60 17.06 -7.15
CA VAL A 6 11.19 17.20 -6.76
C VAL A 6 10.37 16.18 -7.51
N THR A 7 9.51 15.41 -6.80
CA THR A 7 8.61 14.46 -7.45
C THR A 7 7.16 14.88 -7.33
N THR A 8 6.36 14.62 -8.37
CA THR A 8 4.91 14.79 -8.29
C THR A 8 4.29 13.66 -7.47
N PRO A 9 3.06 13.85 -6.95
CA PRO A 9 2.34 12.76 -6.30
C PRO A 9 2.12 11.58 -7.25
N PHE A 10 2.13 10.39 -6.69
CA PHE A 10 1.67 9.21 -7.42
C PHE A 10 0.13 9.18 -7.46
N VAL A 11 -0.44 9.06 -8.65
CA VAL A 11 -1.89 9.09 -8.89
C VAL A 11 -2.47 7.72 -9.27
N GLY A 12 -1.89 6.64 -8.76
CA GLY A 12 -2.31 5.29 -9.04
C GLY A 12 -2.75 4.51 -7.80
N GLU A 13 -3.00 3.21 -8.00
CA GLU A 13 -3.28 2.30 -6.89
C GLU A 13 -2.07 2.14 -5.96
N LEU A 14 -2.35 1.99 -4.66
CA LEU A 14 -1.33 1.83 -3.62
C LEU A 14 -0.30 0.74 -3.94
N GLY A 15 -0.73 -0.40 -4.48
CA GLY A 15 0.19 -1.48 -4.87
C GLY A 15 1.28 -0.99 -5.83
N TRP A 16 0.90 -0.23 -6.86
CA TRP A 16 1.85 0.32 -7.82
C TRP A 16 2.75 1.40 -7.22
N GLU A 17 2.25 2.18 -6.26
CA GLU A 17 3.09 3.13 -5.52
C GLU A 17 4.17 2.40 -4.74
N ILE A 18 3.80 1.31 -4.04
CA ILE A 18 4.70 0.57 -3.17
C ILE A 18 5.78 -0.20 -3.93
N PHE A 19 5.43 -0.90 -4.99
CA PHE A 19 6.39 -1.77 -5.67
C PHE A 19 6.98 -1.22 -6.97
N SER A 20 6.51 -0.06 -7.45
CA SER A 20 7.07 0.57 -8.65
C SER A 20 7.54 1.99 -8.40
N TRP A 21 6.64 2.88 -7.99
CA TRP A 21 6.93 4.30 -7.88
C TRP A 21 7.94 4.60 -6.79
N GLN A 22 7.68 4.19 -5.56
CA GLN A 22 8.57 4.44 -4.43
C GLN A 22 9.99 3.87 -4.63
N PRO A 23 10.17 2.61 -5.07
CA PRO A 23 11.49 2.08 -5.38
C PRO A 23 12.22 2.85 -6.49
N LEU A 24 11.50 3.31 -7.51
CA LEU A 24 12.08 4.12 -8.58
C LEU A 24 12.56 5.47 -8.07
N ILE A 25 11.73 6.20 -7.32
CA ILE A 25 12.13 7.48 -6.72
C ILE A 25 13.32 7.30 -5.78
N ARG A 26 13.33 6.20 -5.00
CA ARG A 26 14.47 5.86 -4.16
C ARG A 26 15.75 5.65 -4.97
N SER A 27 15.68 4.96 -6.09
CA SER A 27 16.83 4.77 -6.99
C SER A 27 17.34 6.10 -7.54
N LEU A 28 16.45 7.01 -7.94
CA LEU A 28 16.83 8.35 -8.37
C LEU A 28 17.48 9.14 -7.23
N ALA A 29 16.95 9.02 -6.02
CA ALA A 29 17.45 9.70 -4.84
C ALA A 29 18.89 9.28 -4.49
N ILE A 30 19.27 8.03 -4.73
CA ILE A 30 20.61 7.51 -4.42
C ILE A 30 21.57 7.53 -5.60
N SER A 31 21.08 7.71 -6.84
CA SER A 31 21.92 7.66 -8.04
C SER A 31 22.79 8.91 -8.23
N GLU A 32 22.41 10.01 -7.62
CA GLU A 32 23.07 11.29 -7.76
C GLU A 32 23.14 12.04 -6.42
N PRO A 33 24.15 12.91 -6.21
CA PRO A 33 24.25 13.72 -5.01
C PRO A 33 23.23 14.90 -5.06
N TRP A 34 22.06 14.68 -4.50
CA TRP A 34 21.06 15.71 -4.30
C TRP A 34 21.30 16.43 -2.98
N ASP A 35 21.27 17.77 -2.98
CA ASP A 35 21.31 18.56 -1.75
C ASP A 35 19.97 18.53 -1.03
N LYS A 36 18.87 18.37 -1.81
CA LYS A 36 17.50 18.27 -1.29
C LYS A 36 16.65 17.37 -2.16
N ILE A 37 15.79 16.59 -1.50
CA ILE A 37 14.80 15.73 -2.18
C ILE A 37 13.43 16.03 -1.59
N ILE A 38 12.51 16.47 -2.44
CA ILE A 38 11.12 16.79 -2.11
C ILE A 38 10.20 15.77 -2.76
N VAL A 39 9.40 15.10 -1.97
CA VAL A 39 8.37 14.19 -2.48
C VAL A 39 6.99 14.72 -2.14
N TYR A 40 6.25 15.13 -3.16
CA TYR A 40 4.83 15.38 -3.00
C TYR A 40 4.07 14.06 -2.98
N THR A 41 3.19 13.88 -2.00
CA THR A 41 2.36 12.67 -1.85
C THR A 41 0.97 13.03 -1.34
N ARG A 42 0.13 12.02 -1.17
CA ARG A 42 -1.17 12.18 -0.51
C ARG A 42 -0.97 12.16 1.01
N PRO A 43 -1.86 12.81 1.77
CA PRO A 43 -1.81 12.77 3.23
C PRO A 43 -1.76 11.32 3.78
N GLY A 44 -1.00 11.14 4.86
CA GLY A 44 -0.86 9.84 5.53
C GLY A 44 -0.02 8.82 4.78
N ARG A 45 0.97 9.27 3.98
CA ARG A 45 1.93 8.42 3.23
C ARG A 45 3.38 8.84 3.42
N SER A 46 3.67 9.66 4.41
CA SER A 46 5.00 10.22 4.62
C SER A 46 6.04 9.14 4.91
N LEU A 47 5.66 8.09 5.62
CA LEU A 47 6.54 6.99 5.95
C LEU A 47 6.93 6.10 4.75
N LEU A 48 6.29 6.25 3.59
CA LEU A 48 6.77 5.62 2.36
C LEU A 48 8.11 6.21 1.87
N TYR A 49 8.45 7.44 2.30
CA TYR A 49 9.59 8.20 1.79
C TYR A 49 10.47 8.74 2.94
N PRO A 50 11.00 7.88 3.84
CA PRO A 50 11.68 8.32 5.07
C PRO A 50 12.98 9.10 4.85
N TRP A 51 13.48 9.11 3.63
CA TRP A 51 14.73 9.76 3.19
C TRP A 51 14.50 11.10 2.49
N ALA A 52 13.26 11.56 2.36
CA ALA A 52 12.89 12.79 1.66
C ALA A 52 12.17 13.79 2.59
N GLU A 53 12.17 15.06 2.21
CA GLU A 53 11.20 16.02 2.72
C GLU A 53 9.85 15.73 2.04
N VAL A 54 8.91 15.21 2.80
CA VAL A 54 7.58 14.87 2.28
C VAL A 54 6.64 16.05 2.43
N ARG A 55 5.84 16.32 1.39
CA ARG A 55 4.80 17.34 1.35
C ARG A 55 3.47 16.69 0.98
N ASP A 56 2.56 16.65 1.94
CA ASP A 56 1.29 15.94 1.83
C ASP A 56 0.24 16.66 0.97
N ASN A 57 0.43 17.95 0.71
CA ASN A 57 -0.51 18.75 -0.08
C ASN A 57 0.21 19.34 -1.29
N PRO A 58 0.20 18.67 -2.44
CA PRO A 58 0.73 19.25 -3.65
C PRO A 58 -0.06 20.50 -4.02
N PRO A 59 0.58 21.54 -4.56
CA PRO A 59 -0.13 22.68 -5.08
C PRO A 59 -1.07 22.25 -6.21
N GLY A 60 -2.34 22.64 -6.12
CA GLY A 60 -3.36 22.28 -7.12
C GLY A 60 -4.72 21.96 -6.49
N PRO A 61 -5.74 21.72 -7.31
CA PRO A 61 -7.04 21.35 -6.80
C PRO A 61 -6.98 20.03 -6.02
N ASP A 62 -7.76 19.95 -4.95
CA ASP A 62 -8.00 18.71 -4.19
C ASP A 62 -8.64 17.67 -5.10
N HIS A 63 -7.82 16.88 -5.74
CA HIS A 63 -8.28 15.69 -6.43
C HIS A 63 -7.85 14.48 -5.62
N GLU A 64 -8.82 13.81 -5.01
CA GLU A 64 -8.73 12.39 -4.78
C GLU A 64 -9.09 11.70 -6.10
N PRO A 65 -8.16 11.36 -6.97
CA PRO A 65 -8.48 10.46 -8.05
C PRO A 65 -8.73 9.10 -7.39
N GLU A 66 -10.00 8.72 -7.30
CA GLU A 66 -10.34 7.33 -7.05
C GLU A 66 -9.52 6.49 -8.01
N CYS A 67 -8.55 5.76 -7.45
CA CYS A 67 -7.72 4.75 -8.08
C CYS A 67 -7.78 4.73 -9.62
N LEU A 68 -6.99 5.58 -10.25
CA LEU A 68 -6.74 5.42 -11.67
C LEU A 68 -6.02 4.11 -11.86
N LEU A 69 -6.68 3.12 -12.42
CA LEU A 69 -6.00 1.97 -12.96
C LEU A 69 -5.01 2.48 -14.00
N TRP A 70 -3.78 2.01 -13.93
CA TRP A 70 -2.75 2.31 -14.92
C TRP A 70 -3.23 2.06 -16.36
N HIS A 71 -4.19 1.14 -16.54
CA HIS A 71 -4.80 0.78 -17.82
C HIS A 71 -5.94 1.70 -18.26
N ASP A 72 -6.55 2.46 -17.33
CA ASP A 72 -7.75 3.28 -17.59
C ASP A 72 -7.43 4.77 -17.68
N PHE A 73 -6.21 5.14 -18.06
CA PHE A 73 -5.86 6.51 -18.37
C PHE A 73 -6.65 6.99 -19.61
N ASP A 74 -7.88 7.38 -19.39
CA ASP A 74 -8.61 8.09 -20.43
C ASP A 74 -7.98 9.49 -20.64
N LYS A 75 -8.32 10.12 -21.78
CA LYS A 75 -7.73 11.40 -22.17
C LYS A 75 -8.03 12.51 -21.15
N THR A 76 -9.15 12.45 -20.44
CA THR A 76 -9.59 13.44 -19.47
C THR A 76 -8.71 13.41 -18.22
N LYS A 77 -8.50 12.22 -17.67
CA LYS A 77 -7.64 12.00 -16.51
C LYS A 77 -6.18 12.31 -16.81
N THR A 78 -5.74 12.09 -18.05
CA THR A 78 -4.40 12.51 -18.51
C THR A 78 -4.25 14.02 -18.50
N ALA A 79 -5.30 14.78 -18.87
CA ALA A 79 -5.28 16.25 -18.86
C ALA A 79 -5.18 16.80 -17.42
N GLU A 80 -5.98 16.28 -16.49
CA GLU A 80 -5.92 16.64 -15.07
C GLU A 80 -4.56 16.34 -14.46
N PHE A 81 -3.99 15.17 -14.77
CA PHE A 81 -2.68 14.79 -14.33
C PHE A 81 -1.57 15.71 -14.88
N ASN A 82 -1.63 16.05 -16.15
CA ASN A 82 -0.68 16.98 -16.76
C ASN A 82 -0.81 18.39 -16.14
N ALA A 83 -2.03 18.84 -15.84
CA ALA A 83 -2.26 20.11 -15.16
C ALA A 83 -1.62 20.10 -13.75
N MET A 84 -1.84 19.06 -12.96
CA MET A 84 -1.20 18.90 -11.64
C MET A 84 0.33 18.87 -11.76
N THR A 85 0.87 18.13 -12.72
CA THR A 85 2.32 18.08 -12.97
C THR A 85 2.88 19.46 -13.31
N SER A 86 2.17 20.25 -14.13
CA SER A 86 2.57 21.63 -14.47
C SER A 86 2.58 22.52 -13.23
N ILE A 87 1.53 22.46 -12.41
CA ILE A 87 1.44 23.27 -11.18
C ILE A 87 2.58 22.92 -10.21
N VAL A 88 2.85 21.65 -9.97
CA VAL A 88 3.97 21.21 -9.12
C VAL A 88 5.30 21.69 -9.71
N THR A 89 5.47 21.60 -11.03
CA THR A 89 6.68 22.02 -11.73
C THR A 89 6.91 23.52 -11.58
N GLU A 90 5.90 24.34 -11.79
CA GLU A 90 5.98 25.80 -11.67
C GLU A 90 6.29 26.20 -10.21
N SER A 91 5.58 25.61 -9.26
CA SER A 91 5.80 25.84 -7.82
C SER A 91 7.22 25.46 -7.40
N ALA A 92 7.70 24.30 -7.81
CA ALA A 92 9.04 23.83 -7.48
C ALA A 92 10.14 24.74 -8.10
N LYS A 93 9.98 25.17 -9.33
CA LYS A 93 10.92 26.09 -9.98
C LYS A 93 10.92 27.48 -9.33
N ALA A 94 9.75 27.96 -8.89
CA ALA A 94 9.64 29.22 -8.16
C ALA A 94 10.34 29.15 -6.78
N GLU A 95 10.23 28.04 -6.08
CA GLU A 95 10.81 27.87 -4.75
C GLU A 95 12.30 27.50 -4.78
N PHE A 96 12.70 26.58 -5.65
CA PHE A 96 14.05 25.97 -5.66
C PHE A 96 14.94 26.44 -6.82
N GLY A 97 14.39 27.27 -7.70
CA GLY A 97 15.09 27.78 -8.88
C GLY A 97 14.85 26.96 -10.15
N PRO A 98 15.27 27.52 -11.31
CA PRO A 98 14.99 26.91 -12.63
C PRO A 98 15.69 25.56 -12.85
N ASP A 99 16.75 25.27 -12.08
CA ASP A 99 17.55 24.04 -12.19
C ASP A 99 17.01 22.88 -11.34
N ALA A 100 15.86 23.06 -10.66
CA ALA A 100 15.21 21.98 -9.95
C ALA A 100 14.82 20.85 -10.91
N ALA A 101 15.27 19.62 -10.62
CA ALA A 101 14.93 18.44 -11.39
C ALA A 101 13.54 17.94 -10.99
N ILE A 102 12.60 17.97 -11.94
CA ILE A 102 11.22 17.53 -11.69
C ILE A 102 11.04 16.14 -12.27
N PHE A 103 10.59 15.21 -11.42
CA PHE A 103 10.25 13.87 -11.83
C PHE A 103 8.75 13.60 -11.62
N SER A 104 8.10 13.16 -12.67
CA SER A 104 6.66 12.88 -12.66
C SER A 104 6.38 11.54 -13.34
N ILE A 105 5.20 10.98 -13.07
CA ILE A 105 4.75 9.78 -13.75
C ILE A 105 4.60 10.00 -15.28
N ALA A 106 4.36 11.24 -15.71
CA ALA A 106 4.35 11.61 -17.14
C ALA A 106 5.73 11.51 -17.79
N SER A 107 6.81 11.53 -17.00
CA SER A 107 8.19 11.35 -17.47
C SER A 107 8.52 9.87 -17.78
N LEU A 108 7.62 8.96 -17.44
CA LEU A 108 7.82 7.53 -17.65
C LEU A 108 7.29 7.11 -19.02
N ASP A 109 8.10 6.38 -19.79
CA ASP A 109 7.63 5.70 -20.98
C ASP A 109 6.66 4.58 -20.57
N ARG A 110 5.38 4.75 -20.93
CA ARG A 110 4.28 3.85 -20.51
C ARG A 110 4.46 2.41 -20.95
N PHE A 111 5.25 2.17 -21.98
CA PHE A 111 5.39 0.85 -22.62
C PHE A 111 6.66 0.10 -22.19
N ASN A 112 7.64 0.79 -21.63
CA ASN A 112 8.94 0.23 -21.25
C ASN A 112 9.18 0.21 -19.74
N TYR A 113 8.11 0.17 -18.94
CA TYR A 113 8.22 0.15 -17.48
C TYR A 113 8.39 -1.30 -16.98
N PRO A 114 9.61 -1.76 -16.74
CA PRO A 114 9.83 -3.02 -16.05
C PRO A 114 9.51 -2.79 -14.57
N PHE A 115 8.37 -3.27 -14.14
CA PHE A 115 7.78 -3.01 -12.84
C PHE A 115 8.63 -3.43 -11.64
N TYR A 116 9.59 -4.32 -11.84
CA TYR A 116 10.31 -4.99 -10.75
C TYR A 116 11.83 -4.80 -10.77
N GLU A 117 12.41 -4.35 -11.88
CA GLU A 117 13.86 -4.45 -12.07
C GLU A 117 14.67 -3.18 -11.79
N ARG A 118 14.07 -2.03 -11.57
CA ARG A 118 14.78 -0.74 -11.54
C ARG A 118 14.75 0.00 -10.21
N GLY A 119 14.24 -0.59 -9.15
CA GLY A 119 14.10 0.10 -7.88
C GLY A 119 14.92 -0.51 -6.76
N SER A 120 15.39 0.33 -5.86
CA SER A 120 15.95 -0.08 -4.57
C SER A 120 14.93 0.19 -3.49
N PRO A 121 14.06 -0.80 -3.15
CA PRO A 121 13.04 -0.60 -2.14
C PRO A 121 13.66 -0.38 -0.76
N ASP A 122 12.97 0.40 0.08
CA ASP A 122 13.33 0.54 1.48
C ASP A 122 12.53 -0.44 2.35
N LEU A 123 13.16 -0.95 3.40
CA LEU A 123 12.44 -1.58 4.49
C LEU A 123 11.65 -0.49 5.23
N LEU A 124 10.34 -0.65 5.30
CA LEU A 124 9.44 0.34 5.94
C LEU A 124 9.15 0.00 7.41
N LYS A 125 9.73 -1.09 7.92
CA LYS A 125 9.55 -1.51 9.32
C LYS A 125 10.10 -0.46 10.28
N ILE A 126 9.25 0.01 11.18
CA ILE A 126 9.61 0.97 12.22
C ILE A 126 9.96 0.19 13.49
N PRO A 127 11.07 0.54 14.18
CA PRO A 127 11.35 -0.02 15.50
C PRO A 127 10.22 0.33 16.48
N VAL A 128 9.53 -0.67 16.97
CA VAL A 128 8.46 -0.50 17.95
C VAL A 128 8.83 -1.30 19.21
N ILE A 129 8.58 -0.73 20.37
CA ILE A 129 8.65 -1.46 21.63
C ILE A 129 7.31 -2.15 21.79
N ASP A 130 7.25 -3.42 21.45
CA ASP A 130 6.05 -4.23 21.68
C ASP A 130 6.01 -4.63 23.14
N ASN A 131 4.92 -4.31 23.81
CA ASN A 131 4.69 -4.65 25.22
C ASN A 131 3.54 -5.64 25.41
N ASP A 132 2.92 -6.10 24.31
CA ASP A 132 1.79 -7.02 24.38
C ASP A 132 2.23 -8.45 24.03
N ASN A 133 2.03 -9.39 24.95
CA ASN A 133 2.42 -10.79 24.78
C ASN A 133 1.40 -11.63 23.94
N GLN A 134 0.35 -10.98 23.44
CA GLN A 134 -0.65 -11.67 22.64
C GLN A 134 -0.36 -11.50 21.14
N PRO A 135 -0.45 -12.58 20.36
CA PRO A 135 -0.31 -12.48 18.91
C PRO A 135 -1.28 -11.44 18.32
N LEU A 136 -0.75 -10.60 17.42
CA LEU A 136 -1.55 -9.65 16.64
C LEU A 136 -1.67 -10.11 15.21
N ILE A 137 -2.90 -10.39 14.78
CA ILE A 137 -3.23 -10.76 13.40
C ILE A 137 -3.98 -9.61 12.75
N VAL A 138 -3.57 -9.21 11.55
CA VAL A 138 -4.21 -8.16 10.77
C VAL A 138 -4.93 -8.74 9.57
N LEU A 139 -6.25 -8.53 9.50
CA LEU A 139 -7.07 -8.90 8.35
C LEU A 139 -7.17 -7.71 7.40
N CYS A 140 -6.60 -7.87 6.21
CA CYS A 140 -6.56 -6.85 5.16
C CYS A 140 -7.75 -6.99 4.23
N VAL A 141 -8.89 -6.40 4.62
CA VAL A 141 -10.15 -6.54 3.90
C VAL A 141 -10.22 -5.63 2.67
N ARG A 142 -11.02 -6.05 1.73
CA ARG A 142 -11.33 -5.30 0.52
C ARG A 142 -12.80 -5.45 0.19
N ASP A 143 -13.48 -4.30 0.04
CA ASP A 143 -14.83 -4.24 -0.50
C ASP A 143 -14.94 -3.02 -1.43
N ARG A 144 -14.71 -3.23 -2.72
CA ARG A 144 -14.65 -2.17 -3.74
C ARG A 144 -15.53 -2.53 -4.94
N PRO A 145 -16.16 -1.53 -5.61
CA PRO A 145 -16.97 -1.74 -6.82
C PRO A 145 -16.12 -2.30 -7.96
N MET A 146 -14.91 -1.75 -8.11
CA MET A 146 -13.98 -2.17 -9.15
C MET A 146 -13.35 -3.52 -8.83
N SER A 147 -13.39 -4.44 -9.79
CA SER A 147 -12.91 -5.83 -9.60
C SER A 147 -13.58 -6.48 -8.39
N ASN A 148 -14.90 -6.35 -8.30
CA ASN A 148 -15.69 -6.83 -7.15
C ASN A 148 -15.62 -8.34 -6.96
N TYR A 149 -15.28 -9.11 -8.00
CA TYR A 149 -15.02 -10.55 -7.92
C TYR A 149 -13.88 -10.92 -6.96
N ARG A 150 -13.08 -9.93 -6.54
CA ARG A 150 -12.00 -10.07 -5.55
C ARG A 150 -12.46 -9.75 -4.12
N ASN A 151 -13.69 -9.28 -3.94
CA ASN A 151 -14.23 -8.99 -2.62
C ASN A 151 -14.68 -10.31 -1.98
N TRP A 152 -14.14 -10.59 -0.81
CA TRP A 152 -14.58 -11.74 -0.02
C TRP A 152 -15.79 -11.35 0.85
N PRO A 153 -16.79 -12.23 1.04
CA PRO A 153 -18.01 -11.91 1.80
C PRO A 153 -17.71 -11.45 3.23
N ILE A 154 -18.41 -10.40 3.70
CA ILE A 154 -18.19 -9.84 5.05
C ILE A 154 -18.33 -10.93 6.13
N GLN A 155 -19.32 -11.84 5.97
CA GLN A 155 -19.54 -12.92 6.92
C GLN A 155 -18.34 -13.88 7.02
N LYS A 156 -17.70 -14.20 5.90
CA LYS A 156 -16.48 -15.01 5.89
C LYS A 156 -15.32 -14.32 6.64
N TRP A 157 -15.20 -12.98 6.53
CA TRP A 157 -14.23 -12.19 7.29
C TRP A 157 -14.49 -12.25 8.79
N ARG A 158 -15.75 -12.12 9.21
CA ARG A 158 -16.14 -12.28 10.61
C ARG A 158 -15.83 -13.68 11.12
N ASP A 159 -16.26 -14.73 10.39
CA ASP A 159 -16.03 -16.12 10.77
C ASP A 159 -14.53 -16.43 10.89
N LEU A 160 -13.69 -15.85 10.04
CA LEU A 160 -12.24 -15.94 10.13
C LEU A 160 -11.73 -15.25 11.40
N ALA A 161 -12.12 -14.00 11.65
CA ALA A 161 -11.70 -13.24 12.82
C ALA A 161 -12.03 -13.95 14.14
N GLU A 162 -13.22 -14.54 14.26
CA GLU A 162 -13.68 -15.24 15.45
C GLU A 162 -12.90 -16.54 15.72
N LYS A 163 -12.36 -17.19 14.69
CA LYS A 163 -11.65 -18.48 14.80
C LYS A 163 -10.13 -18.36 14.89
N LEU A 164 -9.57 -17.23 14.54
CA LEU A 164 -8.13 -16.98 14.70
C LEU A 164 -7.75 -16.76 16.17
N PRO A 165 -6.55 -17.16 16.61
CA PRO A 165 -6.07 -16.92 17.97
C PRO A 165 -5.60 -15.46 18.15
N GLY A 166 -5.45 -15.01 19.39
CA GLY A 166 -4.87 -13.72 19.75
C GLY A 166 -5.76 -12.51 19.39
N ASN A 167 -5.14 -11.35 19.33
CA ASN A 167 -5.81 -10.11 18.94
C ASN A 167 -5.95 -10.02 17.43
N VAL A 168 -7.11 -9.59 16.94
CA VAL A 168 -7.39 -9.45 15.51
C VAL A 168 -7.77 -8.01 15.20
N LYS A 169 -7.04 -7.38 14.27
CA LYS A 169 -7.41 -6.06 13.76
C LYS A 169 -7.84 -6.18 12.29
N VAL A 170 -9.01 -5.62 11.97
CA VAL A 170 -9.60 -5.65 10.63
C VAL A 170 -9.43 -4.28 9.99
N VAL A 171 -8.62 -4.19 8.94
CA VAL A 171 -8.29 -2.94 8.25
C VAL A 171 -8.55 -3.03 6.75
N GLY A 172 -8.81 -1.90 6.10
CA GLY A 172 -8.97 -1.83 4.65
C GLY A 172 -10.03 -0.84 4.21
N LYS A 173 -10.23 -0.75 2.89
CA LYS A 173 -11.24 0.13 2.29
C LYS A 173 -12.49 -0.65 1.92
N VAL A 174 -13.61 -0.19 2.44
CA VAL A 174 -14.94 -0.80 2.24
C VAL A 174 -15.94 0.26 1.77
N GLN A 175 -16.95 -0.16 0.97
CA GLN A 175 -17.96 0.73 0.43
C GLN A 175 -19.00 1.13 1.47
N ASN A 176 -19.45 0.16 2.26
CA ASN A 176 -20.50 0.34 3.25
C ASN A 176 -19.97 0.00 4.66
N LYS A 177 -19.39 1.00 5.32
CA LYS A 177 -18.84 0.84 6.67
C LYS A 177 -19.90 0.34 7.67
N CYS A 178 -21.13 0.86 7.60
CA CYS A 178 -22.21 0.46 8.50
C CYS A 178 -22.53 -1.04 8.40
N ALA A 179 -22.50 -1.62 7.19
CA ALA A 179 -22.72 -3.06 7.03
C ALA A 179 -21.62 -3.89 7.69
N TRP A 180 -20.37 -3.40 7.72
CA TRP A 180 -19.29 -4.04 8.43
C TRP A 180 -19.47 -3.89 9.95
N GLU A 181 -19.82 -2.70 10.43
CA GLU A 181 -20.11 -2.44 11.83
C GLU A 181 -21.25 -3.33 12.35
N ASP A 182 -22.33 -3.48 11.58
CA ASP A 182 -23.47 -4.35 11.93
C ASP A 182 -23.06 -5.82 12.05
N VAL A 183 -22.26 -6.33 11.09
CA VAL A 183 -21.80 -7.73 11.09
C VAL A 183 -20.85 -7.99 12.25
N PHE A 184 -19.99 -7.04 12.63
CA PHE A 184 -19.02 -7.16 13.71
C PHE A 184 -19.52 -6.68 15.09
N ALA A 185 -20.75 -6.15 15.20
CA ALA A 185 -21.29 -5.53 16.41
C ALA A 185 -21.26 -6.43 17.67
N ASN A 186 -21.36 -7.75 17.48
CA ASN A 186 -21.35 -8.73 18.58
C ASN A 186 -20.12 -9.64 18.54
N SER A 187 -19.03 -9.19 17.94
CA SER A 187 -17.78 -9.95 17.91
C SER A 187 -17.06 -9.87 19.26
N ASP A 188 -16.14 -10.81 19.49
CA ASP A 188 -15.28 -10.85 20.66
C ASP A 188 -14.49 -9.54 20.81
N ASN A 189 -14.28 -9.07 22.05
CA ASN A 189 -13.56 -7.83 22.37
C ASN A 189 -12.09 -7.81 21.88
N ARG A 190 -11.51 -8.96 21.55
CA ARG A 190 -10.18 -9.08 20.93
C ARG A 190 -10.18 -8.73 19.45
N ILE A 191 -11.36 -8.54 18.84
CA ILE A 191 -11.52 -8.17 17.43
C ILE A 191 -11.78 -6.67 17.34
N ASN A 192 -10.88 -5.96 16.69
CA ASN A 192 -10.97 -4.52 16.46
C ASN A 192 -11.26 -4.25 14.97
N LEU A 193 -12.43 -3.68 14.68
CA LEU A 193 -12.83 -3.25 13.34
C LEU A 193 -12.40 -1.80 13.09
N ASP A 194 -11.47 -1.60 12.14
CA ASP A 194 -10.85 -0.30 11.83
C ASP A 194 -10.85 -0.02 10.31
N VAL A 195 -11.98 -0.35 9.68
CA VAL A 195 -12.14 -0.15 8.24
C VAL A 195 -12.35 1.32 7.88
N ASN A 196 -11.73 1.78 6.80
CA ASN A 196 -11.73 3.17 6.30
C ASN A 196 -11.05 4.21 7.21
N GLU A 197 -10.51 3.85 8.36
CA GLU A 197 -9.93 4.79 9.33
C GLU A 197 -8.41 4.88 9.23
N THR A 198 -7.74 3.78 8.88
CA THR A 198 -6.27 3.73 8.82
C THR A 198 -5.70 4.44 7.61
N THR A 199 -4.71 5.30 7.82
CA THR A 199 -3.82 5.84 6.79
C THR A 199 -2.75 4.81 6.38
N ILE A 200 -1.95 5.12 5.37
CA ILE A 200 -0.81 4.26 4.99
C ILE A 200 0.28 4.31 6.07
N ASP A 201 0.50 5.46 6.69
CA ASP A 201 1.45 5.61 7.77
C ASP A 201 1.02 4.79 9.00
N ASP A 202 -0.28 4.79 9.36
CA ASP A 202 -0.83 3.91 10.41
C ASP A 202 -0.64 2.43 10.08
N LEU A 203 -0.82 2.04 8.81
CA LEU A 203 -0.60 0.65 8.37
C LEU A 203 0.88 0.25 8.47
N ILE A 204 1.83 1.16 8.19
CA ILE A 204 3.26 0.89 8.37
C ILE A 204 3.58 0.64 9.85
N HIS A 205 3.05 1.47 10.75
CA HIS A 205 3.19 1.25 12.19
C HIS A 205 2.57 -0.09 12.61
N LEU A 206 1.37 -0.37 12.16
CA LEU A 206 0.65 -1.60 12.47
C LEU A 206 1.42 -2.83 12.00
N PHE A 207 1.86 -2.88 10.73
CA PHE A 207 2.62 -4.02 10.19
C PHE A 207 4.00 -4.17 10.83
N SER A 208 4.53 -3.14 11.45
CA SER A 208 5.81 -3.24 12.17
C SER A 208 5.72 -4.09 13.46
N VAL A 209 4.50 -4.27 14.02
CA VAL A 209 4.21 -5.06 15.23
C VAL A 209 3.31 -6.28 14.97
N THR A 210 2.87 -6.48 13.74
CA THR A 210 1.96 -7.55 13.35
C THR A 210 2.73 -8.87 13.19
N ASP A 211 2.23 -9.95 13.78
CA ASP A 211 2.78 -11.30 13.61
C ASP A 211 2.36 -11.92 12.27
N LEU A 212 1.12 -11.68 11.83
CA LEU A 212 0.62 -12.23 10.57
C LEU A 212 -0.44 -11.31 9.95
N ALA A 213 -0.21 -10.89 8.70
CA ALA A 213 -1.20 -10.20 7.88
C ALA A 213 -1.91 -11.20 6.94
N ILE A 214 -3.23 -11.13 6.83
CA ILE A 214 -4.03 -12.08 6.04
C ILE A 214 -4.98 -11.34 5.10
N GLY A 215 -5.06 -11.76 3.83
CA GLY A 215 -6.03 -11.18 2.90
C GLY A 215 -5.93 -11.66 1.47
N GLY A 216 -6.85 -11.21 0.62
CA GLY A 216 -6.70 -11.33 -0.82
C GLY A 216 -5.57 -10.44 -1.34
N SER A 217 -5.00 -10.76 -2.50
CA SER A 217 -3.92 -9.94 -3.10
C SER A 217 -4.35 -8.49 -3.28
N THR A 218 -3.73 -7.59 -2.52
CA THR A 218 -4.02 -6.15 -2.49
C THR A 218 -2.75 -5.33 -2.23
N GLY A 219 -2.82 -4.02 -2.48
CA GLY A 219 -1.73 -3.10 -2.12
C GLY A 219 -1.35 -3.14 -0.64
N THR A 220 -2.32 -3.39 0.25
CA THR A 220 -2.09 -3.49 1.70
C THR A 220 -1.18 -4.66 2.05
N LEU A 221 -1.33 -5.84 1.41
CA LEU A 221 -0.44 -6.97 1.67
C LEU A 221 0.94 -6.81 1.03
N HIS A 222 1.06 -6.07 -0.07
CA HIS A 222 2.38 -5.65 -0.56
C HIS A 222 3.06 -4.69 0.43
N LEU A 223 2.29 -3.85 1.13
CA LEU A 223 2.83 -3.00 2.20
C LEU A 223 3.31 -3.83 3.39
N ALA A 224 2.55 -4.86 3.80
CA ALA A 224 2.99 -5.80 4.84
C ALA A 224 4.33 -6.45 4.48
N SER A 225 4.49 -6.92 3.24
CA SER A 225 5.77 -7.43 2.73
C SER A 225 6.91 -6.40 2.84
N ARG A 226 6.64 -5.12 2.54
CA ARG A 226 7.62 -4.03 2.67
C ARG A 226 7.98 -3.69 4.12
N CYS A 227 7.14 -4.05 5.07
CA CYS A 227 7.41 -3.95 6.51
C CYS A 227 8.06 -5.23 7.08
N ALA A 228 8.45 -6.19 6.25
CA ALA A 228 8.91 -7.53 6.65
C ALA A 228 7.92 -8.23 7.61
N CYS A 229 6.62 -7.97 7.44
CA CYS A 229 5.55 -8.62 8.17
C CYS A 229 5.18 -9.94 7.48
N ASP A 230 5.10 -11.03 8.21
CA ASP A 230 4.66 -12.31 7.69
C ASP A 230 3.23 -12.20 7.13
N HIS A 231 2.96 -12.83 5.99
CA HIS A 231 1.65 -12.63 5.36
C HIS A 231 1.14 -13.85 4.59
N LEU A 232 -0.17 -14.09 4.75
CA LEU A 232 -0.97 -15.06 4.03
C LEU A 232 -1.84 -14.35 2.99
N VAL A 233 -1.70 -14.75 1.74
CA VAL A 233 -2.39 -14.13 0.60
C VAL A 233 -3.18 -15.19 -0.17
N TRP A 234 -4.34 -14.83 -0.69
CA TRP A 234 -5.00 -15.66 -1.70
C TRP A 234 -5.23 -14.89 -3.00
N GLY A 235 -5.33 -15.66 -4.09
CA GLY A 235 -5.53 -15.10 -5.42
C GLY A 235 -5.35 -16.18 -6.50
N GLY A 236 -5.13 -15.74 -7.73
CA GLY A 236 -4.82 -16.63 -8.84
C GLY A 236 -3.31 -16.90 -8.97
N GLU A 237 -2.95 -17.76 -9.91
CA GLU A 237 -1.55 -18.18 -10.20
C GLU A 237 -0.57 -16.99 -10.33
N LYS A 238 -0.99 -15.90 -10.96
CA LYS A 238 -0.15 -14.71 -11.13
C LYS A 238 0.29 -14.07 -9.81
N GLU A 239 -0.47 -14.25 -8.75
CA GLU A 239 -0.17 -13.67 -7.44
C GLU A 239 1.01 -14.38 -6.78
N VAL A 240 1.19 -15.67 -6.99
CA VAL A 240 2.34 -16.44 -6.47
C VAL A 240 3.64 -15.81 -6.93
N HIS A 241 3.79 -15.61 -8.24
CA HIS A 241 5.00 -14.99 -8.81
C HIS A 241 5.19 -13.57 -8.28
N ARG A 242 4.12 -12.78 -8.25
CA ARG A 242 4.18 -11.39 -7.78
C ARG A 242 4.70 -11.28 -6.35
N TYR A 243 4.18 -12.06 -5.42
CA TYR A 243 4.61 -12.01 -4.02
C TYR A 243 6.01 -12.60 -3.82
N ALA A 244 6.42 -13.59 -4.59
CA ALA A 244 7.79 -14.08 -4.57
C ALA A 244 8.79 -13.01 -5.06
N GLU A 245 8.46 -12.30 -6.13
CA GLU A 245 9.31 -11.25 -6.72
C GLU A 245 9.37 -9.96 -5.86
N THR A 246 8.30 -9.65 -5.12
CA THR A 246 8.22 -8.42 -4.31
C THR A 246 8.53 -8.62 -2.82
N ASN A 247 8.94 -9.81 -2.41
CA ASN A 247 9.34 -10.10 -1.03
C ASN A 247 10.83 -9.76 -0.81
N TRP A 248 11.19 -8.50 -0.94
CA TRP A 248 12.57 -8.04 -0.85
C TRP A 248 13.23 -8.17 0.52
N PHE A 249 12.44 -8.27 1.59
CA PHE A 249 12.92 -8.23 2.98
C PHE A 249 12.74 -9.54 3.73
N GLY A 250 12.42 -10.63 3.00
CA GLY A 250 12.43 -11.98 3.54
C GLY A 250 11.33 -12.30 4.56
N ALA A 251 10.19 -11.59 4.52
CA ALA A 251 9.03 -11.98 5.29
C ALA A 251 8.59 -13.41 4.90
N ARG A 252 8.17 -14.22 5.86
CA ARG A 252 7.53 -15.49 5.53
C ARG A 252 6.21 -15.19 4.83
N HIS A 253 5.99 -15.80 3.68
CA HIS A 253 4.73 -15.60 2.96
C HIS A 253 4.20 -16.93 2.41
N LYS A 254 2.90 -17.02 2.36
CA LYS A 254 2.20 -18.12 1.71
C LYS A 254 1.15 -17.55 0.77
N VAL A 255 1.16 -17.98 -0.49
CA VAL A 255 0.12 -17.63 -1.45
C VAL A 255 -0.73 -18.87 -1.71
N MET A 256 -2.03 -18.76 -1.44
CA MET A 256 -3.02 -19.79 -1.74
C MET A 256 -3.56 -19.56 -3.15
N GLU A 257 -3.33 -20.50 -4.05
CA GLU A 257 -3.81 -20.49 -5.43
C GLU A 257 -5.25 -21.02 -5.56
N VAL A 258 -6.15 -20.49 -4.75
CA VAL A 258 -7.55 -20.95 -4.63
C VAL A 258 -8.56 -19.97 -5.23
N GLY A 259 -8.07 -19.04 -6.06
CA GLY A 259 -8.89 -17.96 -6.59
C GLY A 259 -9.20 -16.88 -5.54
N TRP A 260 -10.37 -16.26 -5.65
CA TRP A 260 -10.73 -15.08 -4.86
C TRP A 260 -11.77 -15.35 -3.76
N ASP A 261 -12.24 -16.59 -3.64
CA ASP A 261 -13.24 -17.00 -2.64
C ASP A 261 -12.87 -18.30 -1.92
N PRO A 262 -11.72 -18.35 -1.19
CA PRO A 262 -11.33 -19.51 -0.42
C PRO A 262 -12.37 -19.83 0.67
N GLU A 263 -12.37 -21.09 1.13
CA GLU A 263 -13.14 -21.45 2.30
C GLU A 263 -12.43 -20.98 3.58
N VAL A 264 -13.21 -20.54 4.57
CA VAL A 264 -12.67 -20.01 5.83
C VAL A 264 -11.77 -21.03 6.53
N VAL A 265 -12.14 -22.32 6.49
CA VAL A 265 -11.34 -23.39 7.10
C VAL A 265 -9.96 -23.52 6.47
N GLU A 266 -9.85 -23.42 5.15
CA GLU A 266 -8.57 -23.49 4.44
C GLU A 266 -7.63 -22.34 4.83
N VAL A 267 -8.19 -21.12 4.96
CA VAL A 267 -7.44 -19.95 5.40
C VAL A 267 -6.93 -20.12 6.84
N ILE A 268 -7.77 -20.66 7.74
CA ILE A 268 -7.39 -20.91 9.14
C ILE A 268 -6.30 -21.96 9.25
N GLU A 269 -6.41 -23.07 8.52
CA GLU A 269 -5.41 -24.14 8.53
C GLU A 269 -4.06 -23.63 8.06
N THR A 270 -4.07 -22.89 6.94
CA THR A 270 -2.85 -22.28 6.39
C THR A 270 -2.24 -21.24 7.34
N ALA A 271 -3.07 -20.42 8.00
CA ALA A 271 -2.60 -19.44 8.97
C ALA A 271 -1.93 -20.13 10.19
N LYS A 272 -2.49 -21.23 10.68
CA LYS A 272 -1.89 -22.03 11.78
C LYS A 272 -0.55 -22.64 11.37
N GLU A 273 -0.44 -23.15 10.15
CA GLU A 273 0.84 -23.65 9.63
C GLU A 273 1.93 -22.57 9.59
N MET A 274 1.56 -21.33 9.28
CA MET A 274 2.50 -20.21 9.27
C MET A 274 2.92 -19.76 10.67
N GLN A 275 2.09 -19.99 11.70
CA GLN A 275 2.39 -19.60 13.08
C GLN A 275 3.12 -20.70 13.87
N ALA A 276 3.18 -21.91 13.37
CA ALA A 276 3.91 -23.04 13.96
C ALA A 276 5.42 -22.97 13.65
#